data_e01f70dc38e99cb527482c3b84a2a816
#
_entry.id   e01f70dc38e99cb527482c3b84a2a816
#
_cell.length_a   1.000
_cell.length_b   1.000
_cell.length_c   1.000
_cell.angle_alpha   90.00
_cell.angle_beta   90.00
_cell.angle_gamma   90.00
#
_symmetry.space_group_name_H-M   'P 1'
#
loop_
_entity.id
_entity.type
_entity.pdbx_description
1 polymer ?
#
loop_
_entity_poly.entity_id
_entity_poly.type
_entity_poly.pdbx_seq_one_letter_code
_entity_poly.pdbx_strand_id
1 'polypeptide(L)'
;MKVLFVANVDFSLRHFVLPLMRAARARGHEVVAACAEGPLLEVPRAEGFRVVGVPLARSLSPAANGRALKALRALIRAEKPDLIHGHMPISGLLARLAARLEGVPRVAYTVHGFLFNQPGRPWRRALSLGLEWLGGRMTDIFLTVSEEEARDARRLGIARNAVAAGNGRDPAVFHPDPVARAAVRAELGAAEGECVVTVVSRLVRHKGHPELLEAMESVPGATLWVVGERLASDHGEDLTPAFTRAEAALGPRLRMLGYREDVARVLAASDVFCLPSHFEGLPMSVIEAMLTGLPVVATEIGGPREMVVDGETGLLVPPQRSAPLAAALARLAADPALRARMGAAGRARALERYSEERVMARTMELLGL
;
A
#
# COMPACT_ATOMS: atom_id res chain seq x y z
N MET A 1 17.00 21.32 8.97
CA MET A 1 16.28 21.68 7.73
C MET A 1 14.79 21.66 8.01
N LYS A 2 13.99 22.47 7.29
CA LYS A 2 12.52 22.39 7.30
C LYS A 2 12.03 21.57 6.11
N VAL A 3 11.25 20.52 6.39
CA VAL A 3 10.72 19.60 5.40
C VAL A 3 9.21 19.72 5.31
N LEU A 4 8.69 19.96 4.10
CA LEU A 4 7.24 19.98 3.82
C LEU A 4 6.83 18.69 3.11
N PHE A 5 6.09 17.84 3.81
CA PHE A 5 5.48 16.63 3.22
C PHE A 5 4.11 16.97 2.63
N VAL A 6 3.82 16.46 1.42
CA VAL A 6 2.53 16.70 0.74
C VAL A 6 1.88 15.39 0.34
N ALA A 7 0.68 15.13 0.85
CA ALA A 7 -0.14 13.97 0.49
C ALA A 7 -1.55 14.42 0.06
N ASN A 8 -2.27 13.59 -0.69
CA ASN A 8 -3.58 13.98 -1.22
C ASN A 8 -4.72 13.85 -0.20
N VAL A 9 -4.73 12.78 0.61
CA VAL A 9 -5.79 12.48 1.59
C VAL A 9 -5.20 12.05 2.92
N ASP A 10 -5.97 12.22 3.97
CA ASP A 10 -5.62 11.91 5.36
C ASP A 10 -5.19 10.46 5.57
N PHE A 11 -5.86 9.50 4.92
CA PHE A 11 -5.45 8.09 4.91
C PHE A 11 -4.00 7.92 4.42
N SER A 12 -3.65 8.57 3.31
CA SER A 12 -2.29 8.49 2.76
C SER A 12 -1.27 9.13 3.68
N LEU A 13 -1.62 10.27 4.30
CA LEU A 13 -0.74 10.94 5.24
C LEU A 13 -0.50 10.07 6.48
N ARG A 14 -1.56 9.50 7.08
CA ARG A 14 -1.45 8.66 8.28
C ARG A 14 -0.63 7.38 8.02
N HIS A 15 -0.93 6.67 6.93
CA HIS A 15 -0.41 5.31 6.74
C HIS A 15 0.92 5.22 5.98
N PHE A 16 1.28 6.24 5.20
CA PHE A 16 2.51 6.21 4.38
C PHE A 16 3.48 7.34 4.73
N VAL A 17 2.98 8.51 5.13
CA VAL A 17 3.82 9.70 5.32
C VAL A 17 4.16 9.95 6.79
N LEU A 18 3.27 9.64 7.72
CA LEU A 18 3.51 9.85 9.16
C LEU A 18 4.76 9.14 9.69
N PRO A 19 5.10 7.89 9.30
CA PRO A 19 6.38 7.28 9.66
C PRO A 19 7.59 8.10 9.18
N LEU A 20 7.54 8.66 7.97
CA LEU A 20 8.58 9.53 7.43
C LEU A 20 8.69 10.85 8.23
N MET A 21 7.55 11.43 8.60
CA MET A 21 7.51 12.64 9.43
C MET A 21 8.15 12.39 10.80
N ARG A 22 7.85 11.26 11.44
CA ARG A 22 8.47 10.83 12.71
C ARG A 22 9.98 10.65 12.56
N ALA A 23 10.42 9.96 11.51
CA ALA A 23 11.85 9.73 11.24
C ALA A 23 12.61 11.02 10.98
N ALA A 24 12.05 11.97 10.22
CA ALA A 24 12.66 13.29 9.99
C ALA A 24 12.74 14.10 11.30
N ARG A 25 11.67 14.14 12.11
CA ARG A 25 11.67 14.83 13.40
C ARG A 25 12.68 14.22 14.38
N ALA A 26 12.80 12.91 14.43
CA ALA A 26 13.76 12.22 15.28
C ALA A 26 15.22 12.58 14.94
N ARG A 27 15.48 13.00 13.69
CA ARG A 27 16.78 13.49 13.22
C ARG A 27 16.97 15.02 13.40
N GLY A 28 16.06 15.68 14.11
CA GLY A 28 16.16 17.10 14.43
C GLY A 28 15.68 18.03 13.30
N HIS A 29 14.92 17.55 12.32
CA HIS A 29 14.35 18.38 11.27
C HIS A 29 13.00 18.97 11.69
N GLU A 30 12.73 20.20 11.28
CA GLU A 30 11.41 20.80 11.40
C GLU A 30 10.48 20.22 10.32
N VAL A 31 9.31 19.71 10.74
CA VAL A 31 8.40 18.96 9.87
C VAL A 31 7.06 19.66 9.79
N VAL A 32 6.62 19.95 8.56
CA VAL A 32 5.28 20.44 8.23
C VAL A 32 4.65 19.46 7.24
N ALA A 33 3.35 19.23 7.34
CA ALA A 33 2.61 18.44 6.36
C ALA A 33 1.46 19.24 5.75
N ALA A 34 1.16 18.95 4.47
CA ALA A 34 0.00 19.47 3.76
C ALA A 34 -0.84 18.32 3.20
N CYS A 35 -2.14 18.35 3.48
CA CYS A 35 -3.07 17.30 3.08
C CYS A 35 -4.49 17.86 2.95
N ALA A 36 -5.39 17.18 2.22
CA ALA A 36 -6.81 17.46 2.33
C ALA A 36 -7.31 17.16 3.75
N GLU A 37 -8.25 17.98 4.24
CA GLU A 37 -8.84 17.76 5.57
C GLU A 37 -9.55 16.41 5.64
N GLY A 38 -9.45 15.76 6.81
CA GLY A 38 -10.08 14.49 7.10
C GLY A 38 -9.81 14.05 8.55
N PRO A 39 -10.63 13.12 9.06
CA PRO A 39 -10.60 12.73 10.49
C PRO A 39 -9.28 12.09 10.91
N LEU A 40 -8.57 11.42 10.00
CA LEU A 40 -7.31 10.76 10.32
C LEU A 40 -6.14 11.73 10.54
N LEU A 41 -6.31 13.04 10.26
CA LEU A 41 -5.29 14.06 10.55
C LEU A 41 -5.16 14.37 12.04
N GLU A 42 -6.13 13.98 12.86
CA GLU A 42 -6.03 14.14 14.31
C GLU A 42 -4.87 13.34 14.90
N VAL A 43 -4.50 12.20 14.32
CA VAL A 43 -3.38 11.40 14.79
C VAL A 43 -2.05 12.16 14.69
N PRO A 44 -1.58 12.66 13.52
CA PRO A 44 -0.35 13.44 13.46
C PRO A 44 -0.45 14.78 14.21
N ARG A 45 -1.63 15.40 14.31
CA ARG A 45 -1.83 16.62 15.10
C ARG A 45 -1.66 16.36 16.59
N ALA A 46 -2.22 15.26 17.10
CA ALA A 46 -2.05 14.85 18.51
C ALA A 46 -0.60 14.53 18.86
N GLU A 47 0.21 14.09 17.88
CA GLU A 47 1.65 13.92 18.03
C GLU A 47 2.44 15.22 17.96
N GLY A 48 1.77 16.37 17.83
CA GLY A 48 2.40 17.69 17.77
C GLY A 48 2.95 18.07 16.39
N PHE A 49 2.59 17.38 15.32
CA PHE A 49 2.96 17.81 13.96
C PHE A 49 2.07 18.95 13.48
N ARG A 50 2.69 19.93 12.81
CA ARG A 50 1.98 20.98 12.09
C ARG A 50 1.42 20.40 10.79
N VAL A 51 0.11 20.17 10.74
CA VAL A 51 -0.61 19.68 9.55
C VAL A 51 -1.54 20.76 9.04
N VAL A 52 -1.34 21.21 7.80
CA VAL A 52 -2.09 22.29 7.15
C VAL A 52 -3.06 21.70 6.14
N GLY A 53 -4.34 22.08 6.26
CA GLY A 53 -5.37 21.73 5.30
C GLY A 53 -5.18 22.43 3.95
N VAL A 54 -5.09 21.65 2.89
CA VAL A 54 -4.98 22.13 1.51
C VAL A 54 -6.04 21.42 0.68
N PRO A 55 -6.79 22.11 -0.23
CA PRO A 55 -7.89 21.50 -0.98
C PRO A 55 -7.38 20.55 -2.10
N LEU A 56 -6.60 19.56 -1.72
CA LEU A 56 -6.10 18.51 -2.59
C LEU A 56 -7.21 17.49 -2.87
N ALA A 57 -7.43 17.15 -4.12
CA ALA A 57 -8.46 16.20 -4.54
C ALA A 57 -7.87 15.09 -5.42
N ARG A 58 -8.50 13.91 -5.39
CA ARG A 58 -8.23 12.82 -6.35
C ARG A 58 -8.96 13.10 -7.67
N SER A 59 -8.73 14.26 -8.27
CA SER A 59 -9.46 14.74 -9.45
C SER A 59 -8.52 15.40 -10.45
N LEU A 60 -8.81 15.21 -11.74
CA LEU A 60 -8.14 15.93 -12.83
C LEU A 60 -8.83 17.27 -13.17
N SER A 61 -9.78 17.74 -12.36
CA SER A 61 -10.44 19.02 -12.56
C SER A 61 -9.44 20.19 -12.54
N PRO A 62 -9.30 20.97 -13.62
CA PRO A 62 -8.37 22.10 -13.67
C PRO A 62 -8.65 23.15 -12.59
N ALA A 63 -9.93 23.43 -12.32
CA ALA A 63 -10.33 24.40 -11.30
C ALA A 63 -9.96 23.95 -9.88
N ALA A 64 -10.17 22.66 -9.55
CA ALA A 64 -9.79 22.12 -8.25
C ALA A 64 -8.26 22.12 -8.09
N ASN A 65 -7.54 21.66 -9.09
CA ASN A 65 -6.08 21.63 -9.09
C ASN A 65 -5.46 23.05 -9.06
N GLY A 66 -6.08 24.04 -9.72
CA GLY A 66 -5.67 25.45 -9.64
C GLY A 66 -5.80 26.02 -8.24
N ARG A 67 -6.91 25.70 -7.51
CA ARG A 67 -7.08 26.11 -6.11
C ARG A 67 -6.04 25.45 -5.19
N ALA A 68 -5.82 24.15 -5.37
CA ALA A 68 -4.82 23.41 -4.61
C ALA A 68 -3.39 23.95 -4.85
N LEU A 69 -3.03 24.23 -6.10
CA LEU A 69 -1.75 24.83 -6.46
C LEU A 69 -1.55 26.21 -5.81
N LYS A 70 -2.59 27.07 -5.86
CA LYS A 70 -2.55 28.38 -5.20
C LYS A 70 -2.33 28.26 -3.69
N ALA A 71 -3.03 27.34 -3.03
CA ALA A 71 -2.89 27.09 -1.59
C ALA A 71 -1.50 26.53 -1.23
N LEU A 72 -0.97 25.58 -2.01
CA LEU A 72 0.39 25.06 -1.82
C LEU A 72 1.45 26.14 -1.98
N ARG A 73 1.34 27.01 -2.99
CA ARG A 73 2.26 28.13 -3.19
C ARG A 73 2.23 29.09 -2.01
N ALA A 74 1.03 29.43 -1.50
CA ALA A 74 0.90 30.30 -0.33
C ALA A 74 1.55 29.65 0.92
N LEU A 75 1.35 28.36 1.12
CA LEU A 75 1.98 27.60 2.22
C LEU A 75 3.51 27.58 2.08
N ILE A 76 4.05 27.31 0.90
CA ILE A 76 5.50 27.31 0.65
C ILE A 76 6.12 28.68 0.95
N ARG A 77 5.47 29.79 0.57
CA ARG A 77 5.94 31.14 0.87
C ARG A 77 5.96 31.42 2.39
N ALA A 78 4.95 30.93 3.11
CA ALA A 78 4.85 31.11 4.55
C ALA A 78 5.87 30.24 5.32
N GLU A 79 6.01 28.97 4.94
CA GLU A 79 6.84 28.01 5.64
C GLU A 79 8.31 28.04 5.20
N LYS A 80 8.61 28.44 3.97
CA LYS A 80 9.95 28.48 3.37
C LYS A 80 10.74 27.18 3.58
N PRO A 81 10.20 26.02 3.13
CA PRO A 81 10.84 24.73 3.35
C PRO A 81 12.16 24.62 2.55
N ASP A 82 13.14 23.94 3.14
CA ASP A 82 14.39 23.56 2.47
C ASP A 82 14.19 22.39 1.50
N LEU A 83 13.26 21.51 1.85
CA LEU A 83 12.88 20.33 1.07
C LEU A 83 11.36 20.19 1.02
N ILE A 84 10.80 19.96 -0.16
CA ILE A 84 9.43 19.50 -0.32
C ILE A 84 9.45 18.03 -0.77
N HIS A 85 8.65 17.20 -0.10
CA HIS A 85 8.51 15.79 -0.44
C HIS A 85 7.04 15.49 -0.81
N GLY A 86 6.79 15.37 -2.12
CA GLY A 86 5.48 15.04 -2.66
C GLY A 86 5.22 13.54 -2.70
N HIS A 87 3.98 13.16 -2.40
CA HIS A 87 3.50 11.78 -2.48
C HIS A 87 2.24 11.71 -3.33
N MET A 88 1.98 10.53 -3.93
CA MET A 88 0.85 10.24 -4.80
C MET A 88 0.85 11.06 -6.11
N PRO A 89 0.19 10.59 -7.19
CA PRO A 89 0.37 11.19 -8.53
C PRO A 89 -0.04 12.67 -8.62
N ILE A 90 -1.28 13.01 -8.21
CA ILE A 90 -1.80 14.38 -8.40
C ILE A 90 -1.19 15.35 -7.38
N SER A 91 -1.22 15.02 -6.10
CA SER A 91 -0.62 15.86 -5.06
C SER A 91 0.89 16.01 -5.23
N GLY A 92 1.57 14.93 -5.62
CA GLY A 92 2.99 14.97 -5.93
C GLY A 92 3.33 15.84 -7.14
N LEU A 93 2.51 15.83 -8.19
CA LEU A 93 2.70 16.73 -9.33
C LEU A 93 2.51 18.21 -8.95
N LEU A 94 1.42 18.49 -8.19
CA LEU A 94 1.14 19.85 -7.74
C LEU A 94 2.21 20.37 -6.76
N ALA A 95 2.70 19.51 -5.87
CA ALA A 95 3.78 19.83 -4.95
C ALA A 95 5.08 20.19 -5.70
N ARG A 96 5.48 19.37 -6.68
CA ARG A 96 6.66 19.59 -7.52
C ARG A 96 6.55 20.92 -8.31
N LEU A 97 5.39 21.16 -8.92
CA LEU A 97 5.13 22.41 -9.65
C LEU A 97 5.15 23.60 -8.71
N ALA A 98 4.46 23.57 -7.57
CA ALA A 98 4.46 24.65 -6.59
C ALA A 98 5.88 24.94 -6.09
N ALA A 99 6.65 23.89 -5.77
CA ALA A 99 8.03 24.03 -5.32
C ALA A 99 8.92 24.74 -6.33
N ARG A 100 8.85 24.37 -7.60
CA ARG A 100 9.64 25.04 -8.66
C ARG A 100 9.23 26.49 -8.89
N LEU A 101 7.93 26.78 -8.81
CA LEU A 101 7.42 28.16 -8.94
C LEU A 101 7.84 29.08 -7.78
N GLU A 102 8.02 28.51 -6.59
CA GLU A 102 8.41 29.28 -5.38
C GLU A 102 9.90 29.12 -5.04
N GLY A 103 10.70 28.46 -5.89
CA GLY A 103 12.15 28.36 -5.73
C GLY A 103 12.61 27.50 -4.54
N VAL A 104 11.84 26.46 -4.17
CA VAL A 104 12.26 25.53 -3.10
C VAL A 104 13.58 24.86 -3.51
N PRO A 105 14.60 24.85 -2.64
CA PRO A 105 15.94 24.36 -2.98
C PRO A 105 15.99 22.91 -3.42
N ARG A 106 15.19 22.02 -2.77
CA ARG A 106 15.20 20.59 -3.03
C ARG A 106 13.77 20.06 -3.16
N VAL A 107 13.54 19.26 -4.20
CA VAL A 107 12.25 18.68 -4.53
C VAL A 107 12.35 17.17 -4.61
N ALA A 108 11.72 16.46 -3.67
CA ALA A 108 11.61 15.02 -3.64
C ALA A 108 10.18 14.56 -4.01
N TYR A 109 10.10 13.37 -4.59
CA TYR A 109 8.84 12.72 -4.92
C TYR A 109 8.94 11.21 -4.68
N THR A 110 7.91 10.62 -4.06
CA THR A 110 7.77 9.16 -3.94
C THR A 110 6.55 8.67 -4.70
N VAL A 111 6.78 7.74 -5.62
CA VAL A 111 5.75 7.00 -6.35
C VAL A 111 5.21 5.87 -5.46
N HIS A 112 3.89 5.74 -5.39
CA HIS A 112 3.18 4.65 -4.71
C HIS A 112 2.32 3.84 -5.70
N GLY A 113 2.88 3.50 -6.84
CA GLY A 113 2.20 2.84 -7.96
C GLY A 113 1.94 3.78 -9.14
N PHE A 114 2.61 3.54 -10.26
CA PHE A 114 2.37 4.31 -11.48
C PHE A 114 0.98 4.05 -12.07
N LEU A 115 0.19 5.10 -12.23
CA LEU A 115 -1.17 4.98 -12.80
C LEU A 115 -1.16 4.48 -14.25
N PHE A 116 -0.10 4.72 -15.01
CA PHE A 116 0.01 4.20 -16.39
C PHE A 116 0.22 2.68 -16.46
N ASN A 117 0.63 2.04 -15.36
CA ASN A 117 0.71 0.58 -15.25
C ASN A 117 -0.65 -0.06 -14.89
N GLN A 118 -1.63 0.74 -14.45
CA GLN A 118 -2.95 0.22 -14.15
C GLN A 118 -3.71 -0.15 -15.44
N PRO A 119 -4.51 -1.23 -15.42
CA PRO A 119 -5.44 -1.53 -16.49
C PRO A 119 -6.40 -0.36 -16.73
N GLY A 120 -6.62 0.00 -18.01
CA GLY A 120 -7.49 1.12 -18.32
C GLY A 120 -7.38 1.61 -19.76
N ARG A 121 -8.10 2.68 -20.08
CA ARG A 121 -8.13 3.25 -21.43
C ARG A 121 -6.74 3.75 -21.84
N PRO A 122 -6.23 3.41 -23.06
CA PRO A 122 -4.87 3.76 -23.48
C PRO A 122 -4.53 5.26 -23.37
N TRP A 123 -5.47 6.14 -23.67
CA TRP A 123 -5.24 7.59 -23.58
C TRP A 123 -5.02 8.07 -22.14
N ARG A 124 -5.69 7.46 -21.14
CA ARG A 124 -5.47 7.77 -19.71
C ARG A 124 -4.09 7.34 -19.27
N ARG A 125 -3.64 6.17 -19.75
CA ARG A 125 -2.28 5.67 -19.47
C ARG A 125 -1.23 6.59 -20.10
N ALA A 126 -1.41 7.00 -21.36
CA ALA A 126 -0.53 7.94 -22.03
C ALA A 126 -0.47 9.29 -21.33
N LEU A 127 -1.63 9.84 -20.93
CA LEU A 127 -1.70 11.08 -20.16
C LEU A 127 -0.94 10.96 -18.82
N SER A 128 -1.18 9.87 -18.09
CA SER A 128 -0.49 9.62 -16.81
C SER A 128 1.03 9.53 -16.99
N LEU A 129 1.50 8.83 -18.02
CA LEU A 129 2.92 8.73 -18.36
C LEU A 129 3.50 10.12 -18.68
N GLY A 130 2.79 10.93 -19.48
CA GLY A 130 3.22 12.29 -19.82
C GLY A 130 3.31 13.21 -18.61
N LEU A 131 2.36 13.11 -17.68
CA LEU A 131 2.38 13.86 -16.43
C LEU A 131 3.52 13.43 -15.50
N GLU A 132 3.81 12.14 -15.41
CA GLU A 132 4.97 11.65 -14.64
C GLU A 132 6.29 12.08 -15.29
N TRP A 133 6.39 12.05 -16.63
CA TRP A 133 7.55 12.52 -17.35
C TRP A 133 7.81 14.02 -17.13
N LEU A 134 6.75 14.85 -17.17
CA LEU A 134 6.85 16.27 -16.84
C LEU A 134 7.25 16.47 -15.36
N GLY A 135 6.61 15.72 -14.45
CA GLY A 135 6.92 15.78 -13.03
C GLY A 135 8.36 15.35 -12.72
N GLY A 136 8.87 14.35 -13.42
CA GLY A 136 10.25 13.89 -13.26
C GLY A 136 11.29 14.97 -13.50
N ARG A 137 11.03 15.88 -14.45
CA ARG A 137 11.92 17.04 -14.73
C ARG A 137 11.91 18.12 -13.66
N MET A 138 10.91 18.09 -12.79
CA MET A 138 10.79 19.01 -11.65
C MET A 138 11.27 18.38 -10.34
N THR A 139 11.92 17.19 -10.41
CA THR A 139 12.26 16.38 -9.23
C THR A 139 13.77 16.21 -9.13
N ASP A 140 14.36 16.56 -7.98
CA ASP A 140 15.78 16.33 -7.69
C ASP A 140 16.02 14.91 -7.15
N ILE A 141 15.09 14.42 -6.30
CA ILE A 141 15.16 13.11 -5.66
C ILE A 141 13.89 12.33 -6.02
N PHE A 142 14.02 11.35 -6.91
CA PHE A 142 12.90 10.55 -7.39
C PHE A 142 12.93 9.18 -6.74
N LEU A 143 11.99 8.91 -5.84
CA LEU A 143 11.85 7.67 -5.11
C LEU A 143 10.67 6.85 -5.62
N THR A 144 10.78 5.55 -5.56
CA THR A 144 9.69 4.61 -5.82
C THR A 144 9.56 3.63 -4.66
N VAL A 145 8.44 2.94 -4.57
CA VAL A 145 8.26 1.92 -3.51
C VAL A 145 8.83 0.56 -3.94
N SER A 146 9.00 0.30 -5.24
CA SER A 146 9.55 -0.96 -5.75
C SER A 146 10.71 -0.74 -6.73
N GLU A 147 11.59 -1.74 -6.85
CA GLU A 147 12.68 -1.73 -7.85
C GLU A 147 12.15 -1.81 -9.29
N GLU A 148 11.00 -2.46 -9.49
CA GLU A 148 10.34 -2.51 -10.80
C GLU A 148 9.92 -1.11 -11.24
N GLU A 149 9.30 -0.32 -10.36
CA GLU A 149 8.93 1.07 -10.64
C GLU A 149 10.17 1.95 -10.89
N ALA A 150 11.25 1.74 -10.13
CA ALA A 150 12.51 2.47 -10.37
C ALA A 150 13.11 2.14 -11.74
N ARG A 151 13.08 0.86 -12.14
CA ARG A 151 13.50 0.45 -13.48
C ARG A 151 12.62 1.05 -14.58
N ASP A 152 11.28 1.05 -14.38
CA ASP A 152 10.35 1.66 -15.33
C ASP A 152 10.57 3.17 -15.46
N ALA A 153 10.76 3.88 -14.34
CA ALA A 153 11.05 5.31 -14.35
C ALA A 153 12.33 5.64 -15.14
N ARG A 154 13.38 4.84 -14.97
CA ARG A 154 14.64 5.00 -15.72
C ARG A 154 14.45 4.66 -17.20
N ARG A 155 13.83 3.51 -17.51
CA ARG A 155 13.61 3.00 -18.87
C ARG A 155 12.75 3.95 -19.72
N LEU A 156 11.71 4.51 -19.11
CA LEU A 156 10.77 5.42 -19.79
C LEU A 156 11.25 6.87 -19.79
N GLY A 157 12.45 7.15 -19.27
CA GLY A 157 13.04 8.49 -19.23
C GLY A 157 12.27 9.48 -18.33
N ILE A 158 11.51 8.97 -17.36
CA ILE A 158 10.82 9.78 -16.36
C ILE A 158 11.86 10.41 -15.42
N ALA A 159 12.70 9.59 -14.81
CA ALA A 159 13.78 10.02 -13.94
C ALA A 159 14.96 9.03 -14.02
N ARG A 160 16.12 9.52 -14.47
CA ARG A 160 17.35 8.71 -14.60
C ARG A 160 17.92 8.29 -13.24
N ASN A 161 17.67 9.08 -12.23
CA ASN A 161 18.10 8.90 -10.84
C ASN A 161 17.04 8.24 -9.94
N ALA A 162 16.01 7.60 -10.52
CA ALA A 162 15.01 6.92 -9.75
C ALA A 162 15.60 5.76 -8.93
N VAL A 163 15.27 5.73 -7.62
CA VAL A 163 15.75 4.73 -6.65
C VAL A 163 14.57 4.19 -5.85
N ALA A 164 14.56 2.89 -5.61
CA ALA A 164 13.56 2.28 -4.73
C ALA A 164 13.91 2.56 -3.26
N ALA A 165 13.00 3.22 -2.55
CA ALA A 165 13.06 3.42 -1.11
C ALA A 165 12.41 2.25 -0.34
N GLY A 166 11.40 1.62 -0.94
CA GLY A 166 10.60 0.57 -0.32
C GLY A 166 9.38 1.08 0.44
N ASN A 167 8.63 0.14 0.98
CA ASN A 167 7.60 0.36 2.00
C ASN A 167 7.98 -0.47 3.23
N GLY A 168 7.67 0.04 4.43
CA GLY A 168 7.94 -0.63 5.69
C GLY A 168 6.74 -0.68 6.61
N ARG A 169 6.74 -1.67 7.52
CA ARG A 169 5.78 -1.78 8.61
C ARG A 169 6.51 -2.08 9.91
N ASP A 170 5.90 -1.66 11.01
CA ASP A 170 6.43 -1.85 12.36
C ASP A 170 6.31 -3.31 12.79
N PRO A 171 7.44 -4.04 13.01
CA PRO A 171 7.42 -5.40 13.49
C PRO A 171 6.91 -5.57 14.92
N ALA A 172 6.83 -4.49 15.70
CA ALA A 172 6.22 -4.52 17.01
C ALA A 172 4.69 -4.53 16.96
N VAL A 173 4.11 -4.06 15.84
CA VAL A 173 2.66 -4.11 15.58
C VAL A 173 2.28 -5.39 14.85
N PHE A 174 3.05 -5.74 13.82
CA PHE A 174 2.79 -6.92 12.99
C PHE A 174 3.75 -8.05 13.35
N HIS A 175 3.28 -8.98 14.15
CA HIS A 175 4.05 -10.14 14.62
C HIS A 175 3.12 -11.33 14.92
N PRO A 176 3.63 -12.57 15.02
CA PRO A 176 2.87 -13.67 15.55
C PRO A 176 2.39 -13.39 16.98
N ASP A 177 1.08 -13.45 17.22
CA ASP A 177 0.47 -13.19 18.52
C ASP A 177 -0.53 -14.32 18.86
N PRO A 178 -0.14 -15.33 19.66
CA PRO A 178 -1.02 -16.44 20.05
C PRO A 178 -2.24 -15.99 20.86
N VAL A 179 -2.13 -14.90 21.63
CA VAL A 179 -3.25 -14.38 22.43
C VAL A 179 -4.28 -13.73 21.54
N ALA A 180 -3.85 -12.85 20.63
CA ALA A 180 -4.72 -12.26 19.64
C ALA A 180 -5.33 -13.34 18.72
N ARG A 181 -4.55 -14.37 18.34
CA ARG A 181 -5.05 -15.49 17.54
C ARG A 181 -6.22 -16.20 18.22
N ALA A 182 -6.07 -16.59 19.47
CA ALA A 182 -7.13 -17.28 20.21
C ALA A 182 -8.38 -16.39 20.35
N ALA A 183 -8.20 -15.12 20.71
CA ALA A 183 -9.30 -14.19 20.91
C ALA A 183 -10.09 -13.90 19.62
N VAL A 184 -9.40 -13.58 18.50
CA VAL A 184 -10.06 -13.27 17.23
C VAL A 184 -10.70 -14.51 16.62
N ARG A 185 -10.09 -15.69 16.73
CA ARG A 185 -10.72 -16.95 16.26
C ARG A 185 -11.99 -17.25 17.05
N ALA A 186 -12.00 -17.03 18.37
CA ALA A 186 -13.20 -17.17 19.18
C ALA A 186 -14.28 -16.15 18.81
N GLU A 187 -13.90 -14.87 18.66
CA GLU A 187 -14.78 -13.77 18.21
C GLU A 187 -15.47 -14.09 16.87
N LEU A 188 -14.67 -14.57 15.91
CA LEU A 188 -15.16 -14.85 14.58
C LEU A 188 -15.67 -16.31 14.42
N GLY A 189 -15.67 -17.11 15.46
CA GLY A 189 -16.19 -18.49 15.44
C GLY A 189 -15.41 -19.42 14.52
N ALA A 190 -14.11 -19.21 14.34
CA ALA A 190 -13.25 -20.13 13.59
C ALA A 190 -12.94 -21.38 14.43
N ALA A 191 -13.19 -22.57 13.88
CA ALA A 191 -12.94 -23.83 14.56
C ALA A 191 -11.43 -24.07 14.78
N GLU A 192 -11.11 -24.87 15.80
CA GLU A 192 -9.76 -25.35 15.99
C GLU A 192 -9.35 -26.24 14.80
N GLY A 193 -8.15 -26.01 14.25
CA GLY A 193 -7.66 -26.71 13.05
C GLY A 193 -8.20 -26.20 11.72
N GLU A 194 -9.20 -25.31 11.72
CA GLU A 194 -9.70 -24.66 10.51
C GLU A 194 -8.61 -23.80 9.85
N CYS A 195 -8.38 -23.99 8.56
CA CYS A 195 -7.46 -23.15 7.79
C CYS A 195 -8.14 -21.84 7.37
N VAL A 196 -7.64 -20.71 7.87
CA VAL A 196 -8.15 -19.38 7.55
C VAL A 196 -7.27 -18.70 6.52
N VAL A 197 -7.84 -18.47 5.34
CA VAL A 197 -7.25 -17.62 4.29
C VAL A 197 -7.78 -16.20 4.48
N THR A 198 -6.88 -15.22 4.52
CA THR A 198 -7.27 -13.81 4.71
C THR A 198 -6.79 -12.95 3.55
N VAL A 199 -7.67 -12.07 3.07
CA VAL A 199 -7.33 -10.97 2.16
C VAL A 199 -7.59 -9.64 2.86
N VAL A 200 -6.63 -8.72 2.78
CA VAL A 200 -6.75 -7.34 3.31
C VAL A 200 -6.58 -6.37 2.15
N SER A 201 -7.66 -5.81 1.66
CA SER A 201 -7.64 -4.85 0.56
C SER A 201 -8.98 -4.14 0.39
N ARG A 202 -9.00 -3.05 -0.39
CA ARG A 202 -10.25 -2.43 -0.85
C ARG A 202 -11.02 -3.39 -1.76
N LEU A 203 -12.36 -3.32 -1.70
CA LEU A 203 -13.22 -4.17 -2.53
C LEU A 203 -13.39 -3.58 -3.94
N VAL A 204 -12.29 -3.66 -4.73
CA VAL A 204 -12.24 -3.16 -6.11
C VAL A 204 -11.71 -4.23 -7.05
N ARG A 205 -12.12 -4.18 -8.32
CA ARG A 205 -11.88 -5.23 -9.33
C ARG A 205 -10.40 -5.63 -9.47
N HIS A 206 -9.51 -4.64 -9.46
CA HIS A 206 -8.08 -4.89 -9.65
C HIS A 206 -7.38 -5.56 -8.45
N LYS A 207 -8.08 -5.75 -7.33
CA LYS A 207 -7.59 -6.54 -6.18
C LYS A 207 -7.84 -8.04 -6.33
N GLY A 208 -8.53 -8.46 -7.39
CA GLY A 208 -8.68 -9.87 -7.75
C GLY A 208 -9.69 -10.64 -6.90
N HIS A 209 -10.64 -9.92 -6.27
CA HIS A 209 -11.66 -10.57 -5.43
C HIS A 209 -12.48 -11.62 -6.18
N PRO A 210 -12.97 -11.39 -7.42
CA PRO A 210 -13.73 -12.41 -8.13
C PRO A 210 -12.94 -13.70 -8.36
N GLU A 211 -11.64 -13.59 -8.69
CA GLU A 211 -10.77 -14.74 -8.87
C GLU A 211 -10.53 -15.50 -7.57
N LEU A 212 -10.42 -14.77 -6.44
CA LEU A 212 -10.26 -15.38 -5.12
C LEU A 212 -11.54 -16.10 -4.68
N LEU A 213 -12.69 -15.47 -4.85
CA LEU A 213 -13.99 -16.05 -4.51
C LEU A 213 -14.23 -17.36 -5.28
N GLU A 214 -14.01 -17.36 -6.60
CA GLU A 214 -14.10 -18.54 -7.44
C GLU A 214 -13.07 -19.64 -7.03
N ALA A 215 -11.83 -19.24 -6.74
CA ALA A 215 -10.80 -20.19 -6.29
C ALA A 215 -11.19 -20.89 -5.00
N MET A 216 -11.78 -20.18 -4.04
CA MET A 216 -12.18 -20.74 -2.74
C MET A 216 -13.31 -21.77 -2.84
N GLU A 217 -14.10 -21.79 -3.90
CA GLU A 217 -15.09 -22.86 -4.15
C GLU A 217 -14.40 -24.24 -4.27
N SER A 218 -13.18 -24.25 -4.82
CA SER A 218 -12.38 -25.46 -5.04
C SER A 218 -11.36 -25.74 -3.91
N VAL A 219 -11.42 -25.02 -2.78
CA VAL A 219 -10.53 -25.26 -1.63
C VAL A 219 -11.34 -25.73 -0.42
N PRO A 220 -11.63 -27.05 -0.32
CA PRO A 220 -12.38 -27.58 0.81
C PRO A 220 -11.59 -27.44 2.12
N GLY A 221 -12.29 -27.23 3.21
CA GLY A 221 -11.68 -27.14 4.55
C GLY A 221 -10.96 -25.83 4.87
N ALA A 222 -11.06 -24.82 3.97
CA ALA A 222 -10.56 -23.50 4.23
C ALA A 222 -11.70 -22.48 4.27
N THR A 223 -11.58 -21.49 5.15
CA THR A 223 -12.48 -20.34 5.28
C THR A 223 -11.78 -19.08 4.78
N LEU A 224 -12.50 -18.25 4.05
CA LEU A 224 -12.02 -16.95 3.57
C LEU A 224 -12.51 -15.82 4.47
N TRP A 225 -11.58 -15.04 4.99
CA TRP A 225 -11.84 -13.78 5.66
C TRP A 225 -11.49 -12.61 4.73
N VAL A 226 -12.47 -11.76 4.47
CA VAL A 226 -12.32 -10.58 3.62
C VAL A 226 -12.32 -9.33 4.51
N VAL A 227 -11.17 -8.67 4.60
CA VAL A 227 -10.99 -7.44 5.37
C VAL A 227 -10.87 -6.26 4.43
N GLY A 228 -11.70 -5.26 4.64
CA GLY A 228 -11.75 -4.03 3.86
C GLY A 228 -13.13 -3.74 3.31
N GLU A 229 -13.23 -2.60 2.66
CA GLU A 229 -14.48 -2.10 2.11
C GLU A 229 -14.25 -1.37 0.79
N ARG A 230 -15.32 -1.05 0.10
CA ARG A 230 -15.31 -0.14 -1.05
C ARG A 230 -15.48 1.28 -0.53
N LEU A 231 -14.56 2.17 -0.90
CA LEU A 231 -14.68 3.58 -0.56
C LEU A 231 -15.61 4.30 -1.53
N ALA A 232 -16.28 5.35 -1.07
CA ALA A 232 -17.13 6.20 -1.93
C ALA A 232 -16.36 6.83 -3.12
N SER A 233 -15.04 6.98 -2.98
CA SER A 233 -14.14 7.50 -4.03
C SER A 233 -13.64 6.43 -5.00
N ASP A 234 -13.96 5.15 -4.78
CA ASP A 234 -13.53 4.08 -5.68
C ASP A 234 -14.45 4.02 -6.90
N HIS A 235 -13.83 4.05 -8.06
CA HIS A 235 -14.51 3.94 -9.35
C HIS A 235 -14.31 2.54 -9.94
N GLY A 236 -15.23 2.11 -10.78
CA GLY A 236 -15.16 0.83 -11.49
C GLY A 236 -16.31 -0.10 -11.20
N GLU A 237 -16.13 -1.36 -11.53
CA GLU A 237 -17.13 -2.41 -11.42
C GLU A 237 -17.65 -2.59 -10.00
N ASP A 238 -18.96 -2.79 -9.86
CA ASP A 238 -19.59 -3.20 -8.63
C ASP A 238 -19.37 -4.71 -8.42
N LEU A 239 -18.71 -5.06 -7.32
CA LEU A 239 -18.40 -6.46 -6.97
C LEU A 239 -19.51 -7.14 -6.16
N THR A 240 -20.58 -6.43 -5.78
CA THR A 240 -21.71 -6.98 -5.02
C THR A 240 -22.24 -8.27 -5.64
N PRO A 241 -22.46 -8.39 -6.99
CA PRO A 241 -22.94 -9.63 -7.57
C PRO A 241 -21.97 -10.81 -7.44
N ALA A 242 -20.66 -10.55 -7.42
CA ALA A 242 -19.65 -11.59 -7.22
C ALA A 242 -19.66 -12.11 -5.78
N PHE A 243 -19.73 -11.19 -4.80
CA PHE A 243 -19.83 -11.56 -3.39
C PHE A 243 -21.11 -12.30 -3.07
N THR A 244 -22.28 -11.87 -3.58
CA THR A 244 -23.57 -12.56 -3.38
C THR A 244 -23.54 -14.00 -3.91
N ARG A 245 -22.94 -14.24 -5.08
CA ARG A 245 -22.76 -15.60 -5.60
C ARG A 245 -21.83 -16.44 -4.70
N ALA A 246 -20.74 -15.84 -4.25
CA ALA A 246 -19.80 -16.53 -3.39
C ALA A 246 -20.40 -16.85 -2.00
N GLU A 247 -21.23 -15.95 -1.45
CA GLU A 247 -21.99 -16.22 -0.22
C GLU A 247 -22.92 -17.44 -0.37
N ALA A 248 -23.59 -17.56 -1.51
CA ALA A 248 -24.42 -18.72 -1.81
C ALA A 248 -23.63 -20.01 -1.97
N ALA A 249 -22.43 -19.96 -2.57
CA ALA A 249 -21.59 -21.10 -2.83
C ALA A 249 -20.75 -21.55 -1.59
N LEU A 250 -20.21 -20.60 -0.86
CA LEU A 250 -19.28 -20.85 0.26
C LEU A 250 -20.01 -20.93 1.61
N GLY A 251 -21.16 -20.26 1.74
CA GLY A 251 -21.90 -20.21 3.00
C GLY A 251 -21.03 -19.68 4.15
N PRO A 252 -20.94 -20.42 5.28
CA PRO A 252 -20.18 -19.99 6.47
C PRO A 252 -18.66 -19.93 6.23
N ARG A 253 -18.15 -20.48 5.12
CA ARG A 253 -16.75 -20.40 4.75
C ARG A 253 -16.35 -19.04 4.15
N LEU A 254 -17.27 -18.12 3.92
CA LEU A 254 -16.99 -16.74 3.52
C LEU A 254 -17.41 -15.81 4.66
N ARG A 255 -16.46 -15.00 5.15
CA ARG A 255 -16.71 -14.01 6.21
C ARG A 255 -16.27 -12.64 5.76
N MET A 256 -17.25 -11.77 5.59
CA MET A 256 -17.02 -10.35 5.27
C MET A 256 -16.81 -9.59 6.57
N LEU A 257 -15.58 -9.16 6.87
CA LEU A 257 -15.23 -8.50 8.12
C LEU A 257 -15.35 -6.97 8.04
N GLY A 258 -15.59 -6.41 6.84
CA GLY A 258 -15.64 -4.97 6.65
C GLY A 258 -14.31 -4.28 6.91
N TYR A 259 -14.36 -2.98 7.16
CA TYR A 259 -13.19 -2.23 7.61
C TYR A 259 -12.84 -2.62 9.06
N ARG A 260 -11.56 -2.93 9.29
CA ARG A 260 -11.03 -3.29 10.63
C ARG A 260 -9.83 -2.39 10.95
N GLU A 261 -9.79 -1.85 12.15
CA GLU A 261 -8.62 -1.11 12.64
C GLU A 261 -7.55 -2.04 13.24
N ASP A 262 -7.94 -3.23 13.66
CA ASP A 262 -7.11 -4.24 14.30
C ASP A 262 -6.59 -5.31 13.32
N VAL A 263 -6.22 -4.90 12.10
CA VAL A 263 -5.71 -5.81 11.04
C VAL A 263 -4.58 -6.71 11.54
N ALA A 264 -3.69 -6.21 12.39
CA ALA A 264 -2.59 -7.01 12.95
C ALA A 264 -3.10 -8.24 13.73
N ARG A 265 -4.18 -8.08 14.53
CA ARG A 265 -4.80 -9.17 15.27
C ARG A 265 -5.51 -10.15 14.36
N VAL A 266 -6.17 -9.66 13.30
CA VAL A 266 -6.83 -10.53 12.30
C VAL A 266 -5.78 -11.35 11.55
N LEU A 267 -4.66 -10.75 11.15
CA LEU A 267 -3.55 -11.47 10.51
C LEU A 267 -2.93 -12.50 11.46
N ALA A 268 -2.73 -12.18 12.73
CA ALA A 268 -2.24 -13.15 13.72
C ALA A 268 -3.18 -14.36 13.89
N ALA A 269 -4.48 -14.16 13.65
CA ALA A 269 -5.49 -15.22 13.70
C ALA A 269 -5.60 -16.05 12.42
N SER A 270 -4.95 -15.64 11.35
CA SER A 270 -4.99 -16.24 10.01
C SER A 270 -3.95 -17.37 9.87
N ASP A 271 -4.05 -18.14 8.79
CA ASP A 271 -3.13 -19.24 8.43
C ASP A 271 -2.44 -19.01 7.09
N VAL A 272 -3.09 -18.33 6.17
CA VAL A 272 -2.59 -17.98 4.84
C VAL A 272 -3.05 -16.55 4.50
N PHE A 273 -2.16 -15.75 3.97
CA PHE A 273 -2.51 -14.46 3.40
C PHE A 273 -2.61 -14.58 1.87
N CYS A 274 -3.65 -14.00 1.28
CA CYS A 274 -3.84 -14.02 -0.17
C CYS A 274 -4.05 -12.60 -0.72
N LEU A 275 -3.29 -12.25 -1.77
CA LEU A 275 -3.49 -10.98 -2.51
C LEU A 275 -3.39 -11.23 -4.02
N PRO A 276 -4.50 -11.61 -4.70
CA PRO A 276 -4.51 -11.97 -6.12
C PRO A 276 -4.70 -10.75 -7.03
N SER A 277 -4.08 -9.64 -6.70
CA SER A 277 -4.23 -8.36 -7.41
C SER A 277 -3.77 -8.43 -8.87
N HIS A 278 -4.36 -7.58 -9.72
CA HIS A 278 -3.95 -7.42 -11.12
C HIS A 278 -2.85 -6.38 -11.28
N PHE A 279 -2.70 -5.52 -10.29
CA PHE A 279 -1.72 -4.45 -10.26
C PHE A 279 -1.39 -4.07 -8.80
N GLU A 280 -0.11 -3.92 -8.49
CA GLU A 280 0.41 -3.40 -7.21
C GLU A 280 1.73 -2.65 -7.43
N GLY A 281 2.00 -1.66 -6.57
CA GLY A 281 3.34 -1.12 -6.39
C GLY A 281 4.17 -2.02 -5.46
N LEU A 282 4.14 -1.73 -4.16
CA LEU A 282 4.68 -2.61 -3.12
C LEU A 282 3.63 -2.71 -2.00
N PRO A 283 2.77 -3.74 -2.01
CA PRO A 283 1.58 -3.79 -1.16
C PRO A 283 1.92 -3.94 0.32
N MET A 284 1.45 -2.99 1.13
CA MET A 284 1.66 -2.96 2.57
C MET A 284 1.08 -4.19 3.27
N SER A 285 -0.10 -4.66 2.84
CA SER A 285 -0.74 -5.84 3.43
C SER A 285 0.05 -7.14 3.25
N VAL A 286 0.87 -7.25 2.21
CA VAL A 286 1.82 -8.35 2.06
C VAL A 286 2.95 -8.23 3.08
N ILE A 287 3.48 -7.03 3.32
CA ILE A 287 4.51 -6.79 4.36
C ILE A 287 3.93 -7.16 5.73
N GLU A 288 2.73 -6.70 6.03
CA GLU A 288 2.00 -6.96 7.28
C GLU A 288 1.83 -8.47 7.52
N ALA A 289 1.39 -9.20 6.50
CA ALA A 289 1.23 -10.65 6.56
C ALA A 289 2.57 -11.39 6.74
N MET A 290 3.60 -11.01 5.99
CA MET A 290 4.93 -11.58 6.11
C MET A 290 5.52 -11.33 7.51
N LEU A 291 5.42 -10.12 8.05
CA LEU A 291 5.87 -9.79 9.42
C LEU A 291 5.11 -10.59 10.47
N THR A 292 3.83 -10.88 10.24
CA THR A 292 3.01 -11.73 11.12
C THR A 292 3.36 -13.22 10.99
N GLY A 293 4.23 -13.61 10.04
CA GLY A 293 4.67 -14.97 9.84
C GLY A 293 3.71 -15.81 9.00
N LEU A 294 2.88 -15.19 8.17
CA LEU A 294 1.98 -15.90 7.27
C LEU A 294 2.67 -16.24 5.94
N PRO A 295 2.46 -17.44 5.39
CA PRO A 295 2.78 -17.70 3.99
C PRO A 295 1.86 -16.85 3.11
N VAL A 296 2.42 -16.32 2.02
CA VAL A 296 1.71 -15.43 1.10
C VAL A 296 1.40 -16.16 -0.20
N VAL A 297 0.14 -16.12 -0.64
CA VAL A 297 -0.24 -16.44 -2.02
C VAL A 297 -0.53 -15.12 -2.72
N ALA A 298 0.22 -14.81 -3.77
CA ALA A 298 0.04 -13.57 -4.50
C ALA A 298 0.20 -13.80 -6.02
N THR A 299 -0.24 -12.83 -6.79
CA THR A 299 -0.03 -12.85 -8.24
C THR A 299 1.40 -12.47 -8.60
N GLU A 300 1.93 -13.09 -9.64
CA GLU A 300 3.28 -12.86 -10.18
C GLU A 300 3.33 -11.53 -10.96
N ILE A 301 3.14 -10.43 -10.24
CA ILE A 301 3.17 -9.05 -10.76
C ILE A 301 4.11 -8.20 -9.92
N GLY A 302 4.62 -7.12 -10.46
CA GLY A 302 5.36 -6.03 -9.83
C GLY A 302 5.89 -6.26 -8.42
N GLY A 303 5.36 -5.50 -7.47
CA GLY A 303 5.77 -5.57 -6.07
C GLY A 303 5.67 -6.95 -5.42
N PRO A 304 4.57 -7.71 -5.54
CA PRO A 304 4.48 -9.05 -4.99
C PRO A 304 5.61 -9.99 -5.43
N ARG A 305 6.03 -9.93 -6.72
CA ARG A 305 7.16 -10.70 -7.24
C ARG A 305 8.49 -10.30 -6.59
N GLU A 306 8.63 -9.05 -6.20
CA GLU A 306 9.82 -8.56 -5.49
C GLU A 306 9.84 -9.03 -4.02
N MET A 307 8.66 -9.18 -3.43
CA MET A 307 8.50 -9.49 -2.01
C MET A 307 8.52 -10.99 -1.72
N VAL A 308 7.76 -11.76 -2.51
CA VAL A 308 7.57 -13.20 -2.32
C VAL A 308 8.58 -13.98 -3.16
N VAL A 309 9.33 -14.87 -2.52
CA VAL A 309 10.16 -15.87 -3.19
C VAL A 309 9.32 -17.12 -3.37
N ASP A 310 9.00 -17.43 -4.62
CA ASP A 310 8.12 -18.55 -4.96
C ASP A 310 8.67 -19.89 -4.44
N GLY A 311 7.80 -20.66 -3.78
CA GLY A 311 8.16 -21.94 -3.16
C GLY A 311 8.92 -21.85 -1.84
N GLU A 312 9.41 -20.65 -1.44
CA GLU A 312 10.18 -20.44 -0.22
C GLU A 312 9.43 -19.61 0.83
N THR A 313 8.97 -18.42 0.50
CA THR A 313 8.25 -17.51 1.41
C THR A 313 6.76 -17.45 1.15
N GLY A 314 6.31 -18.11 0.09
CA GLY A 314 4.93 -18.12 -0.38
C GLY A 314 4.84 -18.76 -1.77
N LEU A 315 3.71 -18.54 -2.42
CA LEU A 315 3.45 -19.02 -3.77
C LEU A 315 3.01 -17.87 -4.69
N LEU A 316 3.61 -17.81 -5.87
CA LEU A 316 3.25 -16.86 -6.92
C LEU A 316 2.40 -17.57 -7.99
N VAL A 317 1.30 -16.92 -8.40
CA VAL A 317 0.38 -17.45 -9.39
C VAL A 317 0.16 -16.45 -10.54
N PRO A 318 -0.17 -16.89 -11.75
CA PRO A 318 -0.52 -15.99 -12.83
C PRO A 318 -1.72 -15.10 -12.46
N PRO A 319 -1.71 -13.79 -12.79
CA PRO A 319 -2.82 -12.90 -12.51
C PRO A 319 -4.08 -13.29 -13.31
N GLN A 320 -5.25 -12.96 -12.75
CA GLN A 320 -6.56 -13.19 -13.39
C GLN A 320 -6.86 -14.68 -13.70
N ARG A 321 -6.34 -15.60 -12.89
CA ARG A 321 -6.52 -17.05 -13.10
C ARG A 321 -6.90 -17.71 -11.77
N SER A 322 -8.16 -18.11 -11.65
CA SER A 322 -8.70 -18.75 -10.43
C SER A 322 -8.15 -20.15 -10.19
N ALA A 323 -7.95 -20.95 -11.23
CA ALA A 323 -7.51 -22.33 -11.07
C ALA A 323 -6.07 -22.47 -10.48
N PRO A 324 -5.04 -21.77 -10.96
CA PRO A 324 -3.74 -21.75 -10.30
C PRO A 324 -3.80 -21.21 -8.87
N LEU A 325 -4.65 -20.20 -8.62
CA LEU A 325 -4.87 -19.64 -7.29
C LEU A 325 -5.47 -20.67 -6.34
N ALA A 326 -6.50 -21.40 -6.79
CA ALA A 326 -7.12 -22.49 -6.05
C ALA A 326 -6.10 -23.59 -5.70
N ALA A 327 -5.28 -24.00 -6.66
CA ALA A 327 -4.25 -25.03 -6.44
C ALA A 327 -3.21 -24.60 -5.39
N ALA A 328 -2.76 -23.32 -5.43
CA ALA A 328 -1.84 -22.78 -4.44
C ALA A 328 -2.45 -22.72 -3.04
N LEU A 329 -3.70 -22.23 -2.93
CA LEU A 329 -4.43 -22.18 -1.67
C LEU A 329 -4.71 -23.57 -1.10
N ALA A 330 -5.15 -24.53 -1.93
CA ALA A 330 -5.40 -25.91 -1.52
C ALA A 330 -4.14 -26.59 -1.00
N ARG A 331 -2.98 -26.36 -1.67
CA ARG A 331 -1.68 -26.87 -1.22
C ARG A 331 -1.33 -26.38 0.19
N LEU A 332 -1.50 -25.08 0.45
CA LEU A 332 -1.23 -24.50 1.77
C LEU A 332 -2.29 -24.92 2.80
N ALA A 333 -3.56 -25.05 2.41
CA ALA A 333 -4.61 -25.52 3.33
C ALA A 333 -4.36 -26.93 3.83
N ALA A 334 -3.86 -27.81 2.97
CA ALA A 334 -3.59 -29.21 3.29
C ALA A 334 -2.30 -29.46 4.10
N ASP A 335 -1.33 -28.53 4.09
CA ASP A 335 0.00 -28.75 4.68
C ASP A 335 0.37 -27.68 5.72
N PRO A 336 0.06 -27.90 7.02
CA PRO A 336 0.44 -26.99 8.10
C PRO A 336 1.95 -26.79 8.25
N ALA A 337 2.75 -27.84 7.98
CA ALA A 337 4.21 -27.76 8.08
C ALA A 337 4.78 -26.86 6.98
N LEU A 338 4.22 -26.93 5.78
CA LEU A 338 4.56 -26.03 4.68
C LEU A 338 4.21 -24.57 5.03
N ARG A 339 3.01 -24.33 5.60
CA ARG A 339 2.62 -23.00 6.06
C ARG A 339 3.61 -22.44 7.07
N ALA A 340 3.97 -23.22 8.09
CA ALA A 340 4.90 -22.79 9.13
C ALA A 340 6.29 -22.48 8.55
N ARG A 341 6.82 -23.30 7.66
CA ARG A 341 8.11 -23.11 7.03
C ARG A 341 8.14 -21.84 6.16
N MET A 342 7.15 -21.70 5.27
CA MET A 342 7.07 -20.52 4.38
C MET A 342 6.81 -19.22 5.16
N GLY A 343 5.97 -19.28 6.18
CA GLY A 343 5.69 -18.12 7.03
C GLY A 343 6.93 -17.66 7.80
N ALA A 344 7.71 -18.60 8.36
CA ALA A 344 8.96 -18.28 9.04
C ALA A 344 10.00 -17.64 8.09
N ALA A 345 10.18 -18.21 6.90
CA ALA A 345 11.07 -17.66 5.87
C ALA A 345 10.58 -16.25 5.41
N GLY A 346 9.26 -16.09 5.19
CA GLY A 346 8.64 -14.83 4.85
C GLY A 346 8.90 -13.75 5.90
N ARG A 347 8.71 -14.10 7.19
CA ARG A 347 8.97 -13.17 8.29
C ARG A 347 10.45 -12.75 8.36
N ALA A 348 11.38 -13.69 8.23
CA ALA A 348 12.81 -13.37 8.24
C ALA A 348 13.16 -12.37 7.12
N ARG A 349 12.67 -12.61 5.91
CA ARG A 349 12.82 -11.71 4.77
C ARG A 349 12.19 -10.33 5.01
N ALA A 350 10.98 -10.28 5.62
CA ALA A 350 10.30 -9.02 5.88
C ALA A 350 11.02 -8.19 6.95
N LEU A 351 11.54 -8.81 8.00
CA LEU A 351 12.35 -8.13 9.01
C LEU A 351 13.64 -7.55 8.42
N GLU A 352 14.28 -8.28 7.50
CA GLU A 352 15.48 -7.82 6.83
C GLU A 352 15.24 -6.65 5.86
N ARG A 353 14.10 -6.66 5.12
CA ARG A 353 13.92 -5.77 3.97
C ARG A 353 12.84 -4.72 4.15
N TYR A 354 11.79 -5.01 4.96
CA TYR A 354 10.55 -4.25 5.01
C TYR A 354 10.19 -3.81 6.44
N SER A 355 11.10 -3.88 7.42
CA SER A 355 10.87 -3.26 8.72
C SER A 355 10.83 -1.73 8.56
N GLU A 356 9.89 -1.10 9.29
CA GLU A 356 9.67 0.35 9.19
C GLU A 356 10.96 1.12 9.49
N GLU A 357 11.67 0.77 10.57
CA GLU A 357 12.92 1.42 10.95
C GLU A 357 13.93 1.44 9.79
N ARG A 358 14.13 0.30 9.14
CA ARG A 358 15.09 0.15 8.06
C ARG A 358 14.72 0.95 6.80
N VAL A 359 13.44 0.88 6.42
CA VAL A 359 12.93 1.64 5.27
C VAL A 359 12.95 3.14 5.54
N MET A 360 12.61 3.55 6.75
CA MET A 360 12.69 4.97 7.12
C MET A 360 14.13 5.46 7.15
N ALA A 361 15.08 4.69 7.73
CA ALA A 361 16.50 5.04 7.73
C ALA A 361 17.02 5.24 6.29
N ARG A 362 16.75 4.26 5.40
CA ARG A 362 17.12 4.34 3.99
C ARG A 362 16.49 5.55 3.29
N THR A 363 15.22 5.81 3.54
CA THR A 363 14.52 6.94 2.91
C THR A 363 15.11 8.28 3.36
N MET A 364 15.44 8.41 4.64
CA MET A 364 16.08 9.62 5.14
C MET A 364 17.46 9.83 4.51
N GLU A 365 18.28 8.79 4.37
CA GLU A 365 19.56 8.87 3.67
C GLU A 365 19.40 9.32 2.20
N LEU A 366 18.45 8.72 1.48
CA LEU A 366 18.14 9.10 0.09
C LEU A 366 17.65 10.54 -0.02
N LEU A 367 16.93 11.04 0.98
CA LEU A 367 16.51 12.43 1.06
C LEU A 367 17.64 13.37 1.54
N GLY A 368 18.75 12.85 2.06
CA GLY A 368 19.83 13.62 2.67
C GLY A 368 19.39 14.32 3.96
N LEU A 369 18.63 13.62 4.78
CA LEU A 369 18.10 14.04 6.06
C LEU A 369 18.73 13.25 7.20
#